data_7e03d1652bfa3301047defe46dea7a25
#
_entry.id   7e03d1652bfa3301047defe46dea7a25
#
_cell.length_a   1.000
_cell.length_b   1.000
_cell.length_c   1.000
_cell.angle_alpha   90.00
_cell.angle_beta   90.00
_cell.angle_gamma   90.00
#
_symmetry.space_group_name_H-M   'P 1'
#
loop_
_entity.id
_entity.type
_entity.pdbx_description
1 polymer ?
#
loop_
_entity_poly.entity_id
_entity_poly.type
_entity_poly.pdbx_seq_one_letter_code
_entity_poly.pdbx_strand_id
1 'polypeptide(L)'
;MLYKRLCSMLEEGDANSAENLLFDEVEAHPDPAYLQVAVQFYADLQHWTDAALEAADFSRQEVLDGLAAVKELYEKRAGGQKAKK
;
A
#
# COMPACT_ATOMS: atom_id res chain seq x y z
N MET A 1 5.07 -14.46 4.33
CA MET A 1 5.20 -13.03 4.63
C MET A 1 4.33 -12.21 3.72
N LEU A 2 3.68 -11.22 4.29
CA LEU A 2 2.74 -10.40 3.51
C LEU A 2 3.42 -9.68 2.36
N TYR A 3 4.55 -9.02 2.62
CA TYR A 3 5.20 -8.25 1.58
C TYR A 3 5.58 -9.12 0.37
N LYS A 4 6.08 -10.31 0.63
CA LYS A 4 6.46 -11.22 -0.46
C LYS A 4 5.25 -11.64 -1.28
N ARG A 5 4.13 -11.88 -0.61
CA ARG A 5 2.91 -12.26 -1.32
C ARG A 5 2.45 -11.12 -2.22
N LEU A 6 2.52 -9.89 -1.70
CA LEU A 6 2.13 -8.72 -2.49
C LEU A 6 3.02 -8.58 -3.72
N CYS A 7 4.32 -8.76 -3.54
CA CYS A 7 5.25 -8.67 -4.66
C CYS A 7 4.95 -9.73 -5.72
N SER A 8 4.63 -10.95 -5.29
CA SER A 8 4.28 -12.01 -6.23
C SER A 8 3.04 -11.64 -7.03
N MET A 9 2.04 -11.08 -6.36
CA MET A 9 0.82 -10.67 -7.05
C MET A 9 1.11 -9.56 -8.06
N LEU A 10 1.97 -8.62 -7.69
CA LEU A 10 2.36 -7.56 -8.60
C LEU A 10 3.07 -8.09 -9.83
N GLU A 11 3.95 -9.08 -9.62
CA GLU A 11 4.67 -9.68 -10.75
C GLU A 11 3.73 -10.38 -11.71
N GLU A 12 2.61 -10.88 -11.20
CA GLU A 12 1.60 -11.51 -12.02
C GLU A 12 0.67 -10.50 -12.70
N GLY A 13 0.87 -9.22 -12.41
CA GLY A 13 0.03 -8.19 -12.99
C GLY A 13 -1.29 -8.01 -12.29
N ASP A 14 -1.42 -8.49 -11.07
CA ASP A 14 -2.68 -8.47 -10.33
C ASP A 14 -2.60 -7.50 -9.16
N ALA A 15 -2.39 -6.24 -9.48
CA ALA A 15 -2.23 -5.21 -8.45
C ALA A 15 -3.52 -5.00 -7.65
N ASN A 16 -4.68 -5.16 -8.29
CA ASN A 16 -5.94 -4.97 -7.58
C ASN A 16 -6.12 -5.98 -6.46
N SER A 17 -5.84 -7.25 -6.74
CA SER A 17 -5.94 -8.27 -5.69
C SER A 17 -4.91 -8.04 -4.60
N ALA A 18 -3.70 -7.61 -4.98
CA ALA A 18 -2.67 -7.30 -4.00
C ALA A 18 -3.13 -6.17 -3.09
N GLU A 19 -3.74 -5.14 -3.66
CA GLU A 19 -4.23 -4.02 -2.86
C GLU A 19 -5.34 -4.46 -1.91
N ASN A 20 -6.26 -5.30 -2.38
CA ASN A 20 -7.33 -5.81 -1.54
C ASN A 20 -6.77 -6.61 -0.37
N LEU A 21 -5.83 -7.50 -0.65
CA LEU A 21 -5.20 -8.27 0.41
C LEU A 21 -4.50 -7.36 1.41
N LEU A 22 -3.79 -6.37 0.90
CA LEU A 22 -3.05 -5.44 1.74
C LEU A 22 -3.97 -4.74 2.74
N PHE A 23 -5.08 -4.19 2.26
CA PHE A 23 -5.97 -3.46 3.15
C PHE A 23 -6.68 -4.39 4.12
N ASP A 24 -7.03 -5.62 3.68
CA ASP A 24 -7.60 -6.59 4.60
C ASP A 24 -6.65 -6.88 5.75
N GLU A 25 -5.37 -7.07 5.44
CA GLU A 25 -4.38 -7.38 6.47
C GLU A 25 -4.11 -6.19 7.38
N VAL A 26 -4.05 -4.99 6.79
CA VAL A 26 -3.82 -3.79 7.59
C VAL A 26 -4.97 -3.57 8.57
N GLU A 27 -6.19 -3.82 8.15
CA GLU A 27 -7.34 -3.65 9.03
C GLU A 27 -7.41 -4.74 10.10
N ALA A 28 -7.01 -5.95 9.75
CA ALA A 28 -7.03 -7.06 10.69
C ALA A 28 -5.92 -6.95 11.73
N HIS A 29 -4.82 -6.28 11.40
CA HIS A 29 -3.65 -6.21 12.27
C HIS A 29 -3.26 -4.74 12.48
N PRO A 30 -3.73 -4.11 13.55
CA PRO A 30 -3.43 -2.70 13.79
C PRO A 30 -2.01 -2.49 14.31
N ASP A 31 -1.06 -3.02 13.60
CA ASP A 31 0.36 -2.94 13.93
C ASP A 31 1.04 -2.03 12.93
N PRO A 32 1.80 -1.01 13.37
CA PRO A 32 2.48 -0.12 12.42
C PRO A 32 3.34 -0.84 11.41
N ALA A 33 3.85 -2.03 11.75
CA ALA A 33 4.65 -2.80 10.81
C ALA A 33 3.85 -3.16 9.57
N TYR A 34 2.58 -3.44 9.70
CA TYR A 34 1.73 -3.75 8.55
C TYR A 34 1.53 -2.53 7.67
N LEU A 35 1.42 -1.36 8.30
CA LEU A 35 1.30 -0.11 7.53
C LEU A 35 2.59 0.21 6.80
N GLN A 36 3.74 -0.15 7.38
CA GLN A 36 5.01 0.04 6.69
C GLN A 36 5.08 -0.79 5.42
N VAL A 37 4.53 -2.02 5.48
CA VAL A 37 4.44 -2.85 4.28
C VAL A 37 3.59 -2.15 3.22
N ALA A 38 2.50 -1.52 3.63
CA ALA A 38 1.64 -0.81 2.70
C ALA A 38 2.37 0.37 2.07
N VAL A 39 3.13 1.11 2.86
CA VAL A 39 3.91 2.23 2.32
C VAL A 39 4.90 1.72 1.28
N GLN A 40 5.59 0.63 1.59
CA GLN A 40 6.54 0.05 0.65
C GLN A 40 5.87 -0.42 -0.63
N PHE A 41 4.68 -1.02 -0.49
CA PHE A 41 3.91 -1.49 -1.62
C PHE A 41 3.64 -0.35 -2.61
N TYR A 42 3.13 0.76 -2.11
CA TYR A 42 2.83 1.90 -2.97
C TYR A 42 4.09 2.59 -3.48
N ALA A 43 5.13 2.63 -2.65
CA ALA A 43 6.41 3.20 -3.10
C ALA A 43 6.97 2.41 -4.27
N ASP A 44 6.86 1.08 -4.21
CA ASP A 44 7.31 0.25 -5.32
C ASP A 44 6.51 0.55 -6.58
N LEU A 45 5.20 0.71 -6.45
CA LEU A 45 4.35 1.01 -7.59
C LEU A 45 4.68 2.34 -8.23
N GLN A 46 5.18 3.31 -7.47
CA GLN A 46 5.58 4.60 -8.02
C GLN A 46 6.72 4.46 -9.01
N HIS A 47 7.52 3.42 -8.90
CA HIS A 47 8.63 3.20 -9.81
C HIS A 47 8.23 2.46 -11.08
N TRP A 48 6.99 2.00 -11.15
CA TRP A 48 6.51 1.33 -12.35
C TRP A 48 6.27 2.35 -13.45
N THR A 49 6.42 1.90 -14.70
CA THR A 49 6.06 2.76 -15.83
C THR A 49 4.55 2.90 -15.89
N ASP A 50 4.10 3.96 -16.58
CA ASP A 50 2.67 4.15 -16.76
C ASP A 50 2.06 2.98 -17.51
N ALA A 51 2.77 2.44 -18.50
CA ALA A 51 2.26 1.29 -19.25
C ALA A 51 2.08 0.08 -18.35
N ALA A 52 3.03 -0.15 -17.43
CA ALA A 52 2.93 -1.27 -16.51
C ALA A 52 1.76 -1.11 -15.55
N LEU A 53 1.54 0.12 -15.08
CA LEU A 53 0.42 0.39 -14.19
C LEU A 53 -0.90 0.16 -14.91
N GLU A 54 -1.02 0.62 -16.15
CA GLU A 54 -2.24 0.41 -16.92
C GLU A 54 -2.51 -1.07 -17.14
N ALA A 55 -1.46 -1.83 -17.41
CA ALA A 55 -1.61 -3.27 -17.60
C ALA A 55 -2.14 -3.96 -16.35
N ALA A 56 -1.87 -3.40 -15.17
CA ALA A 56 -2.36 -3.92 -13.90
C ALA A 56 -3.66 -3.25 -13.48
N ASP A 57 -4.24 -2.44 -14.35
CA ASP A 57 -5.50 -1.73 -14.11
C ASP A 57 -5.37 -0.68 -13.01
N PHE A 58 -4.22 -0.04 -12.96
CA PHE A 58 -3.93 1.04 -12.02
C PHE A 58 -3.60 2.31 -12.77
N SER A 59 -3.90 3.45 -12.16
CA SER A 59 -3.42 4.72 -12.67
C SER A 59 -2.39 5.27 -11.68
N ARG A 60 -1.57 6.20 -12.18
CA ARG A 60 -0.59 6.88 -11.33
C ARG A 60 -1.29 7.60 -10.17
N GLN A 61 -2.43 8.19 -10.46
CA GLN A 61 -3.18 8.92 -9.45
C GLN A 61 -3.67 7.97 -8.33
N GLU A 62 -4.10 6.78 -8.70
CA GLU A 62 -4.53 5.81 -7.70
C GLU A 62 -3.38 5.40 -6.79
N VAL A 63 -2.18 5.27 -7.34
CA VAL A 63 -1.00 4.94 -6.54
C VAL A 63 -0.72 6.06 -5.54
N LEU A 64 -0.76 7.30 -6.01
CA LEU A 64 -0.49 8.45 -5.14
C LEU A 64 -1.55 8.59 -4.07
N ASP A 65 -2.82 8.40 -4.45
CA ASP A 65 -3.92 8.49 -3.48
C ASP A 65 -3.80 7.39 -2.42
N GLY A 66 -3.45 6.18 -2.85
CA GLY A 66 -3.30 5.07 -1.92
C GLY A 66 -2.15 5.31 -0.95
N LEU A 67 -1.04 5.82 -1.47
CA LEU A 67 0.10 6.12 -0.61
C LEU A 67 -0.25 7.18 0.42
N ALA A 68 -0.94 8.24 0.00
CA ALA A 68 -1.35 9.28 0.92
C ALA A 68 -2.28 8.75 2.01
N ALA A 69 -3.23 7.90 1.62
CA ALA A 69 -4.16 7.32 2.59
C ALA A 69 -3.44 6.44 3.60
N VAL A 70 -2.48 5.65 3.14
CA VAL A 70 -1.72 4.77 4.03
C VAL A 70 -0.86 5.59 4.99
N LYS A 71 -0.22 6.63 4.48
CA LYS A 71 0.60 7.47 5.34
C LYS A 71 -0.23 8.13 6.42
N GLU A 72 -1.43 8.57 6.08
CA GLU A 72 -2.31 9.17 7.05
C GLU A 72 -2.71 8.16 8.13
N LEU A 73 -3.04 6.95 7.73
CA LEU A 73 -3.36 5.90 8.69
C LEU A 73 -2.17 5.60 9.59
N TYR A 74 -0.98 5.55 9.01
CA TYR A 74 0.23 5.26 9.77
C TYR A 74 0.45 6.34 10.82
N GLU A 75 0.30 7.59 10.45
CA GLU A 75 0.48 8.68 11.39
C GLU A 75 -0.56 8.64 12.51
N LYS A 76 -1.78 8.28 12.19
CA LYS A 76 -2.82 8.17 13.19
C LYS A 76 -2.51 7.08 14.20
N ARG A 77 -2.06 5.92 13.72
CA ARG A 77 -1.83 4.79 14.61
C ARG A 77 -0.53 4.88 15.37
N ALA A 78 0.53 5.34 14.68
CA ALA A 78 1.86 5.34 15.27
C ALA A 78 2.12 6.60 16.07
N GLY A 79 1.63 7.74 15.61
CA GLY A 79 1.93 9.01 16.22
C GLY A 79 0.73 9.79 16.68
N GLY A 80 -0.43 9.18 16.65
CA GLY A 80 -1.66 9.91 16.88
C GLY A 80 -1.75 10.56 18.23
N GLN A 81 -1.20 9.91 19.22
CA GLN A 81 -1.33 10.43 20.57
C GLN A 81 -0.54 11.71 20.78
N LYS A 82 0.51 11.91 20.05
CA LYS A 82 1.25 13.15 20.23
C LYS A 82 0.74 14.22 19.33
N ALA A 83 -0.06 13.88 18.45
CA ALA A 83 -0.64 14.89 17.62
C ALA A 83 -1.42 15.87 18.43
N LYS A 84 -1.55 15.64 19.32
CA LYS A 84 -2.04 16.53 20.04
C LYS A 84 -1.38 17.62 20.30
N LYS A 85 -0.69 17.58 19.87
CA LYS A 85 -0.21 18.49 19.95
C LYS A 85 -0.32 19.17 19.60
#